data_bd860cd1879aaf49c31b8c61acf9a27b
#
_entry.id   bd860cd1879aaf49c31b8c61acf9a27b
#
_cell.length_a   1.000
_cell.length_b   1.000
_cell.length_c   1.000
_cell.angle_alpha   90.00
_cell.angle_beta   90.00
_cell.angle_gamma   90.00
#
_symmetry.space_group_name_H-M   'P 1'
#
loop_
_entity.id
_entity.type
_entity.pdbx_description
1 polymer ?
#
loop_
_entity_poly.entity_id
_entity_poly.type
_entity_poly.pdbx_seq_one_letter_code
_entity_poly.pdbx_strand_id
1 'polypeptide(L)'
;MLSGEIPACEWVRLACERQERDLKRSEWAYRFDQRKAEAVCIFIEYLPHVKGRWGSDLIQLLPWQVWLLTTVFGWVDADGYRRFRTAYTEVPRKNAKSTLSSGVALYLLGADGEPGPEVYSLATTRDQARIVFDDARAMARRTPELCEALGIEVLAHAISIEGINGTFRPLSSDAQTLDGLNIHGAIIDEFHAHSTRAVWDVVNSATGSRLQALRWVITTAGFNRSGVCFEQRDYVTRLLRQQVEDETYFGVIWTIDDGDDWTTEAAHRKANPNYGISVIPKDIQTLCRQAQASAQSQNNFLTKRLNVWVSADTAFFNMHSWDRCRSEITLDQFDGCECYIGLDLASKNDLAAKELLFRRDGEWYWFNRCYLP
;
A
#
# COMPACT_ATOMS: atom_id res chain seq x y z
N MET A 1 1.29 16.53 -10.54
CA MET A 1 0.46 16.31 -9.34
C MET A 1 0.21 17.64 -8.60
N LEU A 2 1.22 18.36 -8.14
CA LEU A 2 1.04 19.65 -7.46
C LEU A 2 0.48 20.74 -8.39
N SER A 3 0.79 20.74 -9.68
CA SER A 3 0.20 21.63 -10.69
C SER A 3 -1.27 21.33 -11.00
N GLY A 4 -1.82 20.19 -10.57
CA GLY A 4 -3.16 19.73 -10.90
C GLY A 4 -3.31 19.04 -12.27
N GLU A 5 -2.26 18.99 -13.09
CA GLU A 5 -2.30 18.32 -14.41
C GLU A 5 -2.49 16.80 -14.31
N ILE A 6 -1.90 16.20 -13.28
CA ILE A 6 -2.07 14.76 -12.99
C ILE A 6 -3.00 14.64 -11.79
N PRO A 7 -4.15 13.95 -11.91
CA PRO A 7 -5.05 13.72 -10.79
C PRO A 7 -4.33 13.01 -9.64
N ALA A 8 -4.43 13.54 -8.44
CA ALA A 8 -3.81 13.00 -7.24
C ALA A 8 -4.72 13.22 -6.03
N CYS A 9 -4.82 12.23 -5.15
CA CYS A 9 -5.53 12.36 -3.89
C CYS A 9 -4.74 13.23 -2.88
N GLU A 10 -5.37 13.61 -1.78
CA GLU A 10 -4.76 14.40 -0.70
C GLU A 10 -3.40 13.84 -0.29
N TRP A 11 -3.32 12.53 -0.03
CA TRP A 11 -2.11 11.89 0.50
C TRP A 11 -0.93 11.92 -0.46
N VAL A 12 -1.17 11.76 -1.75
CA VAL A 12 -0.12 11.89 -2.76
C VAL A 12 0.36 13.32 -2.86
N ARG A 13 -0.56 14.32 -2.83
CA ARG A 13 -0.18 15.74 -2.84
C ARG A 13 0.67 16.09 -1.62
N LEU A 14 0.23 15.71 -0.41
CA LEU A 14 0.98 15.96 0.83
C LEU A 14 2.36 15.29 0.84
N ALA A 15 2.48 14.09 0.26
CA ALA A 15 3.78 13.42 0.12
C ALA A 15 4.71 14.16 -0.85
N CYS A 16 4.19 14.66 -1.96
CA CYS A 16 4.95 15.51 -2.90
C CYS A 16 5.34 16.85 -2.27
N GLU A 17 4.43 17.50 -1.53
CA GLU A 17 4.71 18.74 -0.80
C GLU A 17 5.79 18.55 0.27
N ARG A 18 5.80 17.39 0.96
CA ARG A 18 6.87 17.03 1.89
C ARG A 18 8.22 16.98 1.18
N GLN A 19 8.30 16.30 0.04
CA GLN A 19 9.52 16.21 -0.75
C GLN A 19 10.00 17.59 -1.21
N GLU A 20 9.10 18.43 -1.74
CA GLU A 20 9.46 19.81 -2.13
C GLU A 20 9.94 20.66 -0.96
N ARG A 21 9.29 20.54 0.19
CA ARG A 21 9.69 21.25 1.42
C ARG A 21 11.08 20.80 1.85
N ASP A 22 11.32 19.47 1.86
CA ASP A 22 12.60 18.90 2.28
C ASP A 22 13.74 19.33 1.34
N LEU A 23 13.51 19.42 0.02
CA LEU A 23 14.50 19.93 -0.95
C LEU A 23 14.85 21.40 -0.75
N LYS A 24 14.01 22.19 -0.10
CA LYS A 24 14.22 23.62 0.18
C LYS A 24 14.84 23.86 1.57
N ARG A 25 14.99 22.81 2.40
CA ARG A 25 15.57 22.95 3.76
C ARG A 25 17.09 23.17 3.68
N SER A 26 17.56 24.16 4.36
CA SER A 26 18.97 24.42 4.66
C SER A 26 19.24 24.12 6.15
N GLU A 27 20.48 23.88 6.54
CA GLU A 27 20.90 23.60 7.91
C GLU A 27 20.14 22.42 8.55
N TRP A 28 20.11 21.30 7.82
CA TRP A 28 19.41 20.09 8.20
C TRP A 28 20.35 18.87 8.24
N ALA A 29 19.99 17.84 8.97
CA ALA A 29 20.78 16.63 9.14
C ALA A 29 20.91 15.80 7.85
N TYR A 30 20.07 16.06 6.83
CA TYR A 30 20.02 15.28 5.61
C TYR A 30 20.25 16.17 4.38
N ARG A 31 20.83 15.56 3.34
CA ARG A 31 21.01 16.16 2.01
C ARG A 31 20.49 15.23 0.93
N PHE A 32 20.03 15.78 -0.17
CA PHE A 32 19.64 14.98 -1.32
C PHE A 32 20.87 14.65 -2.18
N ASP A 33 21.15 13.36 -2.36
CA ASP A 33 22.24 12.85 -3.17
C ASP A 33 21.68 12.32 -4.49
N GLN A 34 21.83 13.11 -5.55
CA GLN A 34 21.31 12.79 -6.86
C GLN A 34 21.90 11.49 -7.41
N ARG A 35 23.17 11.18 -7.13
CA ARG A 35 23.82 9.95 -7.63
C ARG A 35 23.17 8.70 -7.02
N LYS A 36 22.88 8.71 -5.71
CA LYS A 36 22.17 7.61 -5.06
C LYS A 36 20.73 7.50 -5.55
N ALA A 37 20.07 8.61 -5.77
CA ALA A 37 18.71 8.64 -6.31
C ALA A 37 18.63 8.06 -7.73
N GLU A 38 19.59 8.38 -8.58
CA GLU A 38 19.67 7.86 -9.96
C GLU A 38 20.11 6.39 -10.00
N ALA A 39 21.04 5.98 -9.13
CA ALA A 39 21.60 4.64 -9.14
C ALA A 39 20.53 3.54 -8.96
N VAL A 40 19.57 3.73 -8.06
CA VAL A 40 18.49 2.75 -7.87
C VAL A 40 17.57 2.66 -9.09
N CYS A 41 17.31 3.78 -9.75
CA CYS A 41 16.49 3.81 -10.97
C CYS A 41 17.21 3.09 -12.13
N ILE A 42 18.46 3.43 -12.38
CA ILE A 42 19.30 2.80 -13.41
C ILE A 42 19.40 1.29 -13.17
N PHE A 43 19.64 0.89 -11.91
CA PHE A 43 19.71 -0.53 -11.56
C PHE A 43 18.42 -1.28 -11.89
N ILE A 44 17.27 -0.72 -11.53
CA ILE A 44 15.98 -1.38 -11.79
C ILE A 44 15.64 -1.38 -13.28
N GLU A 45 15.96 -0.32 -14.01
CA GLU A 45 15.75 -0.25 -15.46
C GLU A 45 16.69 -1.18 -16.26
N TYR A 46 17.76 -1.67 -15.64
CA TYR A 46 18.61 -2.71 -16.23
C TYR A 46 18.01 -4.12 -16.11
N LEU A 47 16.97 -4.30 -15.26
CA LEU A 47 16.31 -5.57 -15.06
C LEU A 47 15.16 -5.78 -16.07
N PRO A 48 14.94 -7.03 -16.56
CA PRO A 48 13.83 -7.31 -17.46
C PRO A 48 12.52 -7.56 -16.71
N HIS A 49 11.41 -7.31 -17.38
CA HIS A 49 10.14 -7.86 -16.97
C HIS A 49 10.15 -9.39 -17.05
N VAL A 50 9.49 -10.06 -16.11
CA VAL A 50 9.47 -11.53 -16.03
C VAL A 50 8.09 -12.13 -16.27
N LYS A 51 7.04 -11.30 -16.30
CA LYS A 51 5.63 -11.72 -16.44
C LYS A 51 4.83 -10.74 -17.32
N GLY A 52 3.75 -11.27 -17.87
CA GLY A 52 2.75 -10.48 -18.60
C GLY A 52 3.18 -10.11 -20.01
N ARG A 53 2.53 -9.07 -20.54
CA ARG A 53 2.66 -8.67 -21.96
C ARG A 53 4.02 -8.06 -22.33
N TRP A 54 4.78 -7.61 -21.35
CA TRP A 54 6.12 -7.04 -21.58
C TRP A 54 7.21 -8.11 -21.70
N GLY A 55 6.88 -9.37 -21.39
CA GLY A 55 7.72 -10.53 -21.66
C GLY A 55 9.10 -10.46 -21.04
N SER A 56 10.10 -10.05 -21.83
CA SER A 56 11.50 -9.88 -21.43
C SER A 56 12.01 -8.46 -21.70
N ASP A 57 11.14 -7.51 -22.02
CA ASP A 57 11.53 -6.12 -22.19
C ASP A 57 12.14 -5.58 -20.88
N LEU A 58 13.09 -4.68 -20.98
CA LEU A 58 13.64 -4.00 -19.81
C LEU A 58 12.57 -3.17 -19.11
N ILE A 59 12.65 -3.09 -17.79
CA ILE A 59 11.75 -2.28 -17.00
C ILE A 59 11.95 -0.82 -17.38
N GLN A 60 10.86 -0.15 -17.71
CA GLN A 60 10.81 1.31 -17.85
C GLN A 60 10.02 1.87 -16.67
N LEU A 61 10.72 2.56 -15.80
CA LEU A 61 10.11 3.16 -14.61
C LEU A 61 9.18 4.29 -15.00
N LEU A 62 7.97 4.25 -14.46
CA LEU A 62 7.00 5.33 -14.63
C LEU A 62 7.35 6.51 -13.70
N PRO A 63 6.95 7.75 -14.02
CA PRO A 63 7.31 8.93 -13.24
C PRO A 63 7.05 8.82 -11.73
N TRP A 64 5.95 8.17 -11.33
CA TRP A 64 5.65 7.95 -9.91
C TRP A 64 6.61 6.96 -9.23
N GLN A 65 7.09 5.95 -9.98
CA GLN A 65 8.09 4.98 -9.49
C GLN A 65 9.45 5.64 -9.35
N VAL A 66 9.85 6.44 -10.34
CA VAL A 66 11.07 7.26 -10.28
C VAL A 66 11.01 8.18 -9.05
N TRP A 67 9.90 8.92 -8.87
CA TRP A 67 9.71 9.81 -7.72
C TRP A 67 9.80 9.06 -6.39
N LEU A 68 9.13 7.90 -6.28
CA LEU A 68 9.18 7.05 -5.08
C LEU A 68 10.61 6.60 -4.77
N LEU A 69 11.28 6.02 -5.74
CA LEU A 69 12.64 5.48 -5.58
C LEU A 69 13.64 6.59 -5.28
N THR A 70 13.63 7.67 -6.05
CA THR A 70 14.57 8.79 -5.84
C THR A 70 14.35 9.45 -4.48
N THR A 71 13.10 9.57 -4.03
CA THR A 71 12.81 10.10 -2.70
C THR A 71 13.34 9.17 -1.60
N VAL A 72 13.06 7.87 -1.67
CA VAL A 72 13.49 6.93 -0.62
C VAL A 72 15.00 6.76 -0.56
N PHE A 73 15.67 6.67 -1.71
CA PHE A 73 17.10 6.34 -1.77
C PHE A 73 18.02 7.56 -1.90
N GLY A 74 17.49 8.72 -2.33
CA GLY A 74 18.29 9.91 -2.56
C GLY A 74 18.62 10.72 -1.31
N TRP A 75 17.85 10.63 -0.24
CA TRP A 75 18.14 11.36 0.99
C TRP A 75 19.12 10.61 1.88
N VAL A 76 20.22 11.30 2.24
CA VAL A 76 21.29 10.74 3.09
C VAL A 76 21.68 11.72 4.19
N ASP A 77 22.21 11.19 5.28
CA ASP A 77 22.86 11.96 6.35
C ASP A 77 24.28 12.39 6.00
N ALA A 78 25.01 12.97 6.97
CA ALA A 78 26.38 13.45 6.77
C ALA A 78 27.37 12.32 6.43
N ASP A 79 27.14 11.11 6.94
CA ASP A 79 27.97 9.93 6.70
C ASP A 79 27.59 9.20 5.41
N GLY A 80 26.53 9.65 4.74
CA GLY A 80 26.05 9.08 3.47
C GLY A 80 25.09 7.91 3.65
N TYR A 81 24.58 7.65 4.86
CA TYR A 81 23.57 6.64 5.11
C TYR A 81 22.17 7.14 4.77
N ARG A 82 21.34 6.22 4.27
CA ARG A 82 19.96 6.54 3.88
C ARG A 82 19.13 7.07 5.04
N ARG A 83 18.45 8.20 4.83
CA ARG A 83 17.51 8.81 5.77
C ARG A 83 16.35 7.88 6.11
N PHE A 84 15.66 7.37 5.08
CA PHE A 84 14.44 6.60 5.27
C PHE A 84 14.74 5.15 5.67
N ARG A 85 14.23 4.77 6.84
CA ARG A 85 14.34 3.43 7.43
C ARG A 85 13.06 2.62 7.20
N THR A 86 11.96 3.30 6.93
CA THR A 86 10.68 2.72 6.51
C THR A 86 10.16 3.46 5.31
N ALA A 87 9.75 2.72 4.28
CA ALA A 87 9.04 3.23 3.13
C ALA A 87 7.69 2.49 3.01
N TYR A 88 6.61 3.18 3.38
CA TYR A 88 5.24 2.67 3.28
C TYR A 88 4.58 3.17 2.01
N THR A 89 4.20 2.24 1.14
CA THR A 89 3.54 2.53 -0.13
C THR A 89 2.23 1.76 -0.22
N GLU A 90 1.13 2.48 -0.24
CA GLU A 90 -0.20 1.91 -0.40
C GLU A 90 -0.75 2.29 -1.77
N VAL A 91 -0.97 1.31 -2.65
CA VAL A 91 -1.40 1.51 -4.03
C VAL A 91 -2.27 0.35 -4.51
N PRO A 92 -3.34 0.57 -5.32
CA PRO A 92 -4.25 -0.47 -5.74
C PRO A 92 -3.57 -1.63 -6.47
N ARG A 93 -4.30 -2.74 -6.64
CA ARG A 93 -3.83 -3.88 -7.42
C ARG A 93 -3.55 -3.50 -8.87
N LYS A 94 -2.61 -4.21 -9.51
CA LYS A 94 -2.18 -4.03 -10.91
C LYS A 94 -1.32 -2.79 -11.18
N ASN A 95 -0.81 -2.13 -10.14
CA ASN A 95 0.14 -1.02 -10.25
C ASN A 95 1.61 -1.47 -10.11
N ALA A 96 1.96 -2.67 -10.59
CA ALA A 96 3.33 -3.20 -10.68
C ALA A 96 4.11 -3.29 -9.35
N LYS A 97 3.40 -3.43 -8.20
CA LYS A 97 3.99 -3.52 -6.86
C LYS A 97 5.11 -4.55 -6.73
N SER A 98 4.79 -5.81 -7.04
CA SER A 98 5.74 -6.93 -6.83
C SER A 98 6.96 -6.81 -7.75
N THR A 99 6.78 -6.36 -9.00
CA THR A 99 7.90 -6.11 -9.94
C THR A 99 8.86 -5.06 -9.38
N LEU A 100 8.32 -3.92 -8.89
CA LEU A 100 9.12 -2.86 -8.28
C LEU A 100 9.85 -3.36 -7.02
N SER A 101 9.14 -4.09 -6.15
CA SER A 101 9.70 -4.66 -4.92
C SER A 101 10.81 -5.69 -5.19
N SER A 102 10.68 -6.47 -6.27
CA SER A 102 11.73 -7.42 -6.68
C SER A 102 13.00 -6.71 -7.13
N GLY A 103 12.86 -5.60 -7.88
CA GLY A 103 14.00 -4.75 -8.26
C GLY A 103 14.68 -4.11 -7.04
N VAL A 104 13.87 -3.57 -6.10
CA VAL A 104 14.38 -3.00 -4.84
C VAL A 104 15.12 -4.06 -4.00
N ALA A 105 14.59 -5.30 -3.92
CA ALA A 105 15.26 -6.38 -3.19
C ALA A 105 16.63 -6.71 -3.77
N LEU A 106 16.76 -6.79 -5.10
CA LEU A 106 18.04 -7.01 -5.77
C LEU A 106 19.01 -5.84 -5.58
N TYR A 107 18.51 -4.59 -5.61
CA TYR A 107 19.30 -3.42 -5.33
C TYR A 107 19.88 -3.42 -3.92
N LEU A 108 19.04 -3.69 -2.91
CA LEU A 108 19.46 -3.81 -1.50
C LEU A 108 20.46 -4.93 -1.29
N LEU A 109 20.37 -6.02 -2.05
CA LEU A 109 21.32 -7.14 -1.97
C LEU A 109 22.69 -6.78 -2.55
N GLY A 110 22.74 -6.16 -3.73
CA GLY A 110 23.97 -6.10 -4.51
C GLY A 110 24.54 -4.69 -4.76
N ALA A 111 23.74 -3.62 -4.61
CA ALA A 111 24.11 -2.29 -5.06
C ALA A 111 23.94 -1.17 -4.03
N ASP A 112 23.35 -1.43 -2.88
CA ASP A 112 23.12 -0.45 -1.81
C ASP A 112 24.39 -0.16 -0.96
N GLY A 113 25.46 -0.95 -1.16
CA GLY A 113 26.76 -0.74 -0.51
C GLY A 113 26.85 -1.26 0.93
N GLU A 114 25.93 -2.09 1.37
CA GLU A 114 25.94 -2.69 2.71
C GLU A 114 26.81 -3.93 2.75
N PRO A 115 27.74 -4.08 3.71
CA PRO A 115 28.48 -5.34 3.90
C PRO A 115 27.60 -6.41 4.53
N GLY A 116 27.61 -7.63 3.98
CA GLY A 116 26.83 -8.74 4.45
C GLY A 116 25.32 -8.48 4.49
N PRO A 117 24.69 -8.00 3.39
CA PRO A 117 23.30 -7.63 3.41
C PRO A 117 22.40 -8.85 3.53
N GLU A 118 21.54 -8.87 4.54
CA GLU A 118 20.46 -9.84 4.68
C GLU A 118 19.16 -9.20 4.19
N VAL A 119 18.67 -9.66 3.05
CA VAL A 119 17.41 -9.20 2.46
C VAL A 119 16.37 -10.31 2.56
N TYR A 120 15.15 -9.95 2.94
CA TYR A 120 14.06 -10.90 3.09
C TYR A 120 12.78 -10.38 2.46
N SER A 121 12.08 -11.23 1.70
CA SER A 121 10.68 -11.00 1.33
C SER A 121 9.77 -11.70 2.35
N LEU A 122 8.80 -10.95 2.86
CA LEU A 122 7.93 -11.32 3.97
C LEU A 122 6.47 -11.18 3.55
N ALA A 123 5.66 -12.20 3.81
CA ALA A 123 4.22 -12.18 3.63
C ALA A 123 3.55 -13.14 4.62
N THR A 124 2.22 -13.19 4.65
CA THR A 124 1.46 -14.05 5.57
C THR A 124 1.73 -15.54 5.37
N THR A 125 2.03 -15.95 4.14
CA THR A 125 2.43 -17.32 3.82
C THR A 125 3.75 -17.33 3.07
N ARG A 126 4.47 -18.46 3.16
CA ARG A 126 5.73 -18.64 2.42
C ARG A 126 5.53 -18.54 0.90
N ASP A 127 4.42 -19.04 0.40
CA ASP A 127 4.13 -18.99 -1.04
C ASP A 127 3.89 -17.54 -1.52
N GLN A 128 3.26 -16.70 -0.72
CA GLN A 128 3.12 -15.27 -1.01
C GLN A 128 4.46 -14.54 -0.94
N ALA A 129 5.29 -14.83 0.09
CA ALA A 129 6.63 -14.25 0.19
C ALA A 129 7.51 -14.63 -1.01
N ARG A 130 7.32 -15.84 -1.58
CA ARG A 130 8.02 -16.29 -2.78
C ARG A 130 7.66 -15.49 -4.03
N ILE A 131 6.53 -14.82 -4.11
CA ILE A 131 6.15 -14.06 -5.32
C ILE A 131 7.21 -13.01 -5.67
N VAL A 132 7.61 -12.19 -4.71
CA VAL A 132 8.66 -11.18 -4.89
C VAL A 132 10.02 -11.84 -5.13
N PHE A 133 10.34 -12.88 -4.37
CA PHE A 133 11.58 -13.63 -4.51
C PHE A 133 11.70 -14.33 -5.88
N ASP A 134 10.66 -15.00 -6.35
CA ASP A 134 10.68 -15.73 -7.62
C ASP A 134 10.77 -14.77 -8.82
N ASP A 135 10.14 -13.58 -8.73
CA ASP A 135 10.30 -12.53 -9.74
C ASP A 135 11.73 -11.98 -9.76
N ALA A 136 12.31 -11.67 -8.60
CA ALA A 136 13.70 -11.23 -8.48
C ALA A 136 14.68 -12.32 -9.00
N ARG A 137 14.44 -13.57 -8.66
CA ARG A 137 15.22 -14.72 -9.15
C ARG A 137 15.15 -14.84 -10.66
N ALA A 138 13.97 -14.64 -11.25
CA ALA A 138 13.80 -14.69 -12.69
C ALA A 138 14.45 -13.48 -13.39
N MET A 139 14.40 -12.28 -12.78
CA MET A 139 15.12 -11.09 -13.24
C MET A 139 16.65 -11.36 -13.27
N ALA A 140 17.21 -11.79 -12.16
CA ALA A 140 18.64 -12.09 -12.05
C ALA A 140 19.08 -13.14 -13.10
N ARG A 141 18.34 -14.24 -13.27
CA ARG A 141 18.65 -15.27 -14.27
C ARG A 141 18.63 -14.77 -15.72
N ARG A 142 17.86 -13.73 -16.00
CA ARG A 142 17.74 -13.12 -17.34
C ARG A 142 18.73 -11.97 -17.56
N THR A 143 19.55 -11.66 -16.56
CA THR A 143 20.57 -10.61 -16.59
C THR A 143 21.91 -11.17 -16.14
N PRO A 144 22.50 -12.11 -16.91
CA PRO A 144 23.74 -12.79 -16.53
C PRO A 144 24.92 -11.82 -16.37
N GLU A 145 24.98 -10.74 -17.14
CA GLU A 145 26.03 -9.72 -17.06
C GLU A 145 26.00 -8.99 -15.70
N LEU A 146 24.80 -8.72 -15.17
CA LEU A 146 24.62 -8.16 -13.82
C LEU A 146 25.04 -9.16 -12.75
N CYS A 147 24.69 -10.43 -12.93
CA CYS A 147 25.09 -11.49 -11.99
C CYS A 147 26.59 -11.66 -11.95
N GLU A 148 27.26 -11.65 -13.09
CA GLU A 148 28.74 -11.73 -13.18
C GLU A 148 29.39 -10.50 -12.54
N ALA A 149 28.92 -9.29 -12.85
CA ALA A 149 29.50 -8.04 -12.34
C ALA A 149 29.38 -7.91 -10.81
N LEU A 150 28.30 -8.43 -10.21
CA LEU A 150 28.07 -8.35 -8.77
C LEU A 150 28.39 -9.64 -8.00
N GLY A 151 28.78 -10.72 -8.69
CA GLY A 151 28.99 -12.04 -8.08
C GLY A 151 27.70 -12.68 -7.55
N ILE A 152 26.57 -12.45 -8.22
CA ILE A 152 25.25 -12.99 -7.81
C ILE A 152 25.12 -14.46 -8.21
N GLU A 153 24.87 -15.31 -7.24
CA GLU A 153 24.51 -16.70 -7.44
C GLU A 153 23.00 -16.91 -7.21
N VAL A 154 22.34 -17.51 -8.20
CA VAL A 154 20.88 -17.72 -8.18
C VAL A 154 20.55 -19.15 -7.84
N LEU A 155 20.25 -19.41 -6.58
CA LEU A 155 19.92 -20.72 -6.03
C LEU A 155 18.39 -21.00 -6.06
N ALA A 156 17.99 -22.21 -5.66
CA ALA A 156 16.57 -22.58 -5.62
C ALA A 156 15.76 -21.80 -4.55
N HIS A 157 16.38 -21.50 -3.42
CA HIS A 157 15.74 -20.89 -2.25
C HIS A 157 16.44 -19.64 -1.71
N ALA A 158 17.47 -19.18 -2.39
CA ALA A 158 18.22 -17.99 -2.05
C ALA A 158 18.83 -17.36 -3.30
N ILE A 159 19.07 -16.07 -3.24
CA ILE A 159 20.00 -15.36 -4.12
C ILE A 159 21.13 -14.91 -3.21
N SER A 160 22.39 -15.22 -3.55
CA SER A 160 23.55 -14.95 -2.69
C SER A 160 24.64 -14.21 -3.44
N ILE A 161 25.46 -13.47 -2.70
CA ILE A 161 26.70 -12.85 -3.16
C ILE A 161 27.77 -13.26 -2.16
N GLU A 162 28.55 -14.30 -2.50
CA GLU A 162 29.54 -14.88 -1.58
C GLU A 162 30.61 -13.86 -1.17
N GLY A 163 31.09 -13.05 -2.12
CA GLY A 163 32.17 -12.08 -1.89
C GLY A 163 31.87 -11.03 -0.80
N ILE A 164 30.61 -10.79 -0.49
CA ILE A 164 30.19 -9.85 0.56
C ILE A 164 29.32 -10.52 1.63
N ASN A 165 29.17 -11.85 1.63
CA ASN A 165 28.25 -12.60 2.48
C ASN A 165 26.79 -12.12 2.40
N GLY A 166 26.35 -11.66 1.22
CA GLY A 166 25.00 -11.17 0.98
C GLY A 166 24.00 -12.29 0.72
N THR A 167 22.78 -12.19 1.24
CA THR A 167 21.72 -13.16 0.95
C THR A 167 20.34 -12.50 0.80
N PHE A 168 19.54 -12.99 -0.16
CA PHE A 168 18.11 -12.71 -0.26
C PHE A 168 17.29 -13.99 -0.22
N ARG A 169 16.30 -14.06 0.69
CA ARG A 169 15.47 -15.24 0.91
C ARG A 169 14.01 -14.88 1.17
N PRO A 170 13.04 -15.75 0.78
CA PRO A 170 11.65 -15.61 1.19
C PRO A 170 11.45 -16.24 2.59
N LEU A 171 10.78 -15.54 3.48
CA LEU A 171 10.41 -15.99 4.81
C LEU A 171 8.90 -15.97 5.01
N SER A 172 8.38 -16.94 5.76
CA SER A 172 6.99 -16.93 6.23
C SER A 172 6.85 -16.06 7.47
N SER A 173 5.61 -15.69 7.79
CA SER A 173 5.25 -14.92 8.99
C SER A 173 5.41 -15.68 10.31
N ASP A 174 6.06 -16.83 10.33
CA ASP A 174 6.35 -17.55 11.57
C ASP A 174 7.41 -16.78 12.36
N ALA A 175 6.96 -16.02 13.36
CA ALA A 175 7.79 -15.11 14.15
C ALA A 175 8.98 -15.83 14.82
N GLN A 176 8.85 -17.12 15.17
CA GLN A 176 9.94 -17.89 15.79
C GLN A 176 11.14 -18.11 14.84
N THR A 177 10.93 -18.05 13.53
CA THR A 177 12.02 -18.18 12.54
C THR A 177 12.73 -16.87 12.24
N LEU A 178 12.22 -15.75 12.75
CA LEU A 178 12.75 -14.41 12.51
C LEU A 178 13.69 -13.90 13.62
N ASP A 179 13.75 -14.60 14.75
CA ASP A 179 14.64 -14.23 15.85
C ASP A 179 16.11 -14.47 15.46
N GLY A 180 16.97 -13.51 15.78
CA GLY A 180 18.41 -13.56 15.50
C GLY A 180 18.82 -13.11 14.10
N LEU A 181 17.91 -12.62 13.26
CA LEU A 181 18.23 -12.03 11.97
C LEU A 181 18.84 -10.63 12.14
N ASN A 182 19.72 -10.28 11.19
CA ASN A 182 20.33 -8.94 11.08
C ASN A 182 19.94 -8.29 9.76
N ILE A 183 18.68 -7.88 9.68
CA ILE A 183 18.01 -7.48 8.44
C ILE A 183 18.55 -6.15 7.92
N HIS A 184 19.05 -6.15 6.67
CA HIS A 184 19.32 -4.94 5.89
C HIS A 184 18.09 -4.52 5.07
N GLY A 185 17.42 -5.46 4.42
CA GLY A 185 16.24 -5.20 3.61
C GLY A 185 15.06 -6.12 3.98
N ALA A 186 13.96 -5.55 4.43
CA ALA A 186 12.70 -6.26 4.65
C ALA A 186 11.67 -5.81 3.61
N ILE A 187 11.35 -6.68 2.66
CA ILE A 187 10.31 -6.45 1.66
C ILE A 187 9.01 -7.06 2.18
N ILE A 188 8.10 -6.22 2.68
CA ILE A 188 6.82 -6.65 3.24
C ILE A 188 5.74 -6.41 2.19
N ASP A 189 5.31 -7.48 1.51
CA ASP A 189 4.24 -7.43 0.50
C ASP A 189 2.89 -7.82 1.11
N GLU A 190 1.82 -7.29 0.52
CA GLU A 190 0.42 -7.53 0.94
C GLU A 190 0.22 -7.34 2.46
N PHE A 191 0.81 -6.28 3.03
CA PHE A 191 0.83 -6.02 4.48
C PHE A 191 -0.57 -5.97 5.11
N HIS A 192 -1.60 -5.57 4.33
CA HIS A 192 -3.00 -5.57 4.77
C HIS A 192 -3.53 -6.96 5.17
N ALA A 193 -2.89 -8.04 4.70
CA ALA A 193 -3.30 -9.41 5.00
C ALA A 193 -2.70 -9.95 6.32
N HIS A 194 -1.74 -9.24 6.94
CA HIS A 194 -1.16 -9.66 8.21
C HIS A 194 -2.16 -9.48 9.35
N SER A 195 -2.53 -10.60 9.97
CA SER A 195 -3.53 -10.62 11.06
C SER A 195 -2.98 -10.18 12.42
N THR A 196 -1.64 -10.22 12.60
CA THR A 196 -0.96 -9.89 13.86
C THR A 196 0.20 -8.93 13.63
N ARG A 197 0.67 -8.29 14.71
CA ARG A 197 1.86 -7.43 14.70
C ARG A 197 3.19 -8.19 14.67
N ALA A 198 3.17 -9.50 14.91
CA ALA A 198 4.38 -10.28 15.20
C ALA A 198 5.49 -10.07 14.18
N VAL A 199 5.18 -10.15 12.88
CA VAL A 199 6.17 -9.91 11.80
C VAL A 199 6.71 -8.48 11.84
N TRP A 200 5.84 -7.49 12.03
CA TRP A 200 6.22 -6.08 12.09
C TRP A 200 7.17 -5.81 13.25
N ASP A 201 6.85 -6.32 14.43
CA ASP A 201 7.63 -6.09 15.66
C ASP A 201 9.00 -6.77 15.58
N VAL A 202 9.06 -8.00 15.05
CA VAL A 202 10.35 -8.70 14.84
C VAL A 202 11.20 -8.00 13.79
N VAL A 203 10.64 -7.58 12.67
CA VAL A 203 11.39 -6.82 11.65
C VAL A 203 11.91 -5.50 12.22
N ASN A 204 11.12 -4.81 13.05
CA ASN A 204 11.56 -3.58 13.71
C ASN A 204 12.77 -3.81 14.62
N SER A 205 12.78 -4.90 15.39
CA SER A 205 13.91 -5.24 16.26
C SER A 205 15.13 -5.73 15.46
N ALA A 206 14.92 -6.53 14.43
CA ALA A 206 15.98 -7.14 13.63
C ALA A 206 16.74 -6.15 12.72
N THR A 207 16.20 -4.96 12.49
CA THR A 207 16.86 -3.88 11.71
C THR A 207 17.72 -2.95 12.55
N GLY A 208 17.71 -3.08 13.88
CA GLY A 208 18.29 -2.11 14.82
C GLY A 208 19.82 -1.98 14.78
N SER A 209 20.53 -3.01 14.35
CA SER A 209 22.01 -3.01 14.27
C SER A 209 22.57 -2.46 12.95
N ARG A 210 21.73 -2.22 11.96
CA ARG A 210 22.13 -1.72 10.63
C ARG A 210 21.94 -0.21 10.53
N LEU A 211 22.95 0.51 10.02
CA LEU A 211 22.91 1.96 9.90
C LEU A 211 21.92 2.47 8.86
N GLN A 212 21.64 1.69 7.81
CA GLN A 212 20.72 2.07 6.74
C GLN A 212 19.74 0.97 6.33
N ALA A 213 19.34 0.08 7.26
CA ALA A 213 18.31 -0.92 6.97
C ALA A 213 17.03 -0.29 6.43
N LEU A 214 16.34 -0.98 5.51
CA LEU A 214 15.08 -0.52 4.93
C LEU A 214 13.96 -1.53 5.13
N ARG A 215 12.87 -1.08 5.70
CA ARG A 215 11.57 -1.75 5.68
C ARG A 215 10.78 -1.21 4.48
N TRP A 216 10.77 -1.96 3.41
CA TRP A 216 10.01 -1.64 2.21
C TRP A 216 8.63 -2.28 2.30
N VAL A 217 7.63 -1.51 2.69
CA VAL A 217 6.25 -1.96 2.86
C VAL A 217 5.46 -1.55 1.63
N ILE A 218 4.88 -2.53 0.95
CA ILE A 218 4.03 -2.26 -0.19
C ILE A 218 2.72 -3.06 -0.07
N THR A 219 1.59 -2.38 -0.19
CA THR A 219 0.30 -2.99 0.12
C THR A 219 -0.85 -2.37 -0.68
N THR A 220 -2.01 -2.99 -0.59
CA THR A 220 -3.31 -2.39 -0.91
C THR A 220 -4.07 -2.12 0.37
N ALA A 221 -5.19 -1.39 0.28
CA ALA A 221 -6.18 -1.33 1.35
C ALA A 221 -6.73 -2.73 1.69
N GLY A 222 -7.25 -2.86 2.88
CA GLY A 222 -7.85 -4.06 3.42
C GLY A 222 -9.20 -3.80 4.09
N PHE A 223 -9.66 -4.78 4.88
CA PHE A 223 -10.93 -4.73 5.61
C PHE A 223 -10.71 -4.62 7.12
N ASN A 224 -9.56 -5.05 7.61
CA ASN A 224 -9.23 -5.04 9.04
C ASN A 224 -8.69 -3.67 9.48
N ARG A 225 -9.58 -2.79 9.92
CA ARG A 225 -9.22 -1.45 10.42
C ARG A 225 -8.60 -1.45 11.83
N SER A 226 -8.59 -2.57 12.53
CA SER A 226 -7.89 -2.72 13.80
C SER A 226 -6.52 -3.40 13.67
N GLY A 227 -6.12 -3.76 12.45
CA GLY A 227 -4.87 -4.45 12.17
C GLY A 227 -3.67 -3.51 12.05
N VAL A 228 -2.47 -4.10 12.16
CA VAL A 228 -1.19 -3.38 12.09
C VAL A 228 -1.02 -2.54 10.80
N CYS A 229 -1.53 -3.02 9.67
CA CYS A 229 -1.43 -2.27 8.41
C CYS A 229 -2.24 -0.97 8.45
N PHE A 230 -3.46 -1.00 9.01
CA PHE A 230 -4.28 0.20 9.16
C PHE A 230 -3.67 1.17 10.18
N GLU A 231 -3.08 0.67 11.25
CA GLU A 231 -2.32 1.49 12.20
C GLU A 231 -1.14 2.22 11.52
N GLN A 232 -0.38 1.52 10.67
CA GLN A 232 0.71 2.16 9.90
C GLN A 232 0.18 3.16 8.88
N ARG A 233 -0.96 2.89 8.26
CA ARG A 233 -1.65 3.86 7.41
C ARG A 233 -2.06 5.12 8.18
N ASP A 234 -2.65 4.96 9.37
CA ASP A 234 -3.01 6.10 10.25
C ASP A 234 -1.76 6.92 10.60
N TYR A 235 -0.67 6.24 10.96
CA TYR A 235 0.61 6.89 11.21
C TYR A 235 1.09 7.71 10.02
N VAL A 236 1.03 7.16 8.79
CA VAL A 236 1.39 7.87 7.56
C VAL A 236 0.49 9.07 7.33
N THR A 237 -0.83 8.95 7.52
CA THR A 237 -1.75 10.09 7.31
C THR A 237 -1.46 11.23 8.28
N ARG A 238 -1.16 10.92 9.54
CA ARG A 238 -0.77 11.91 10.56
C ARG A 238 0.60 12.53 10.27
N LEU A 239 1.56 11.72 9.78
CA LEU A 239 2.87 12.18 9.36
C LEU A 239 2.77 13.18 8.19
N LEU A 240 1.97 12.86 7.18
CA LEU A 240 1.76 13.71 6.01
C LEU A 240 1.05 15.03 6.37
N ARG A 241 0.12 14.98 7.32
CA ARG A 241 -0.54 16.18 7.88
C ARG A 241 0.30 16.94 8.91
N GLN A 242 1.56 16.54 9.13
CA GLN A 242 2.49 17.15 10.07
C GLN A 242 1.99 17.14 11.54
N GLN A 243 1.16 16.15 11.88
CA GLN A 243 0.70 15.91 13.26
C GLN A 243 1.69 15.06 14.06
N VAL A 244 2.60 14.37 13.37
CA VAL A 244 3.70 13.59 13.92
C VAL A 244 4.94 13.92 13.12
N GLU A 245 6.08 14.06 13.81
CA GLU A 245 7.39 14.25 13.18
C GLU A 245 8.17 12.94 13.19
N ASP A 246 8.52 12.45 12.00
CA ASP A 246 9.43 11.31 11.81
C ASP A 246 10.19 11.50 10.51
N GLU A 247 11.46 11.85 10.66
CA GLU A 247 12.35 12.10 9.51
C GLU A 247 12.78 10.80 8.81
N THR A 248 12.64 9.67 9.46
CA THR A 248 13.10 8.36 8.96
C THR A 248 11.99 7.52 8.34
N TYR A 249 10.75 8.01 8.39
CA TYR A 249 9.60 7.32 7.83
C TYR A 249 9.10 8.01 6.56
N PHE A 250 9.11 7.30 5.44
CA PHE A 250 8.47 7.71 4.19
C PHE A 250 7.10 7.05 4.08
N GLY A 251 6.09 7.79 3.63
CA GLY A 251 4.76 7.26 3.38
C GLY A 251 4.09 7.92 2.21
N VAL A 252 3.38 7.11 1.39
CA VAL A 252 2.52 7.60 0.31
C VAL A 252 1.35 6.65 0.09
N ILE A 253 0.17 7.21 -0.17
CA ILE A 253 -1.07 6.45 -0.34
C ILE A 253 -1.77 6.95 -1.60
N TRP A 254 -1.96 6.06 -2.59
CA TRP A 254 -2.80 6.28 -3.75
C TRP A 254 -4.20 5.75 -3.50
N THR A 255 -5.18 6.64 -3.49
CA THR A 255 -6.60 6.32 -3.27
C THR A 255 -7.46 7.41 -3.93
N ILE A 256 -8.74 7.44 -3.64
CA ILE A 256 -9.65 8.54 -3.94
C ILE A 256 -9.86 9.42 -2.69
N ASP A 257 -10.28 10.66 -2.87
CA ASP A 257 -10.61 11.55 -1.75
C ASP A 257 -12.06 11.34 -1.30
N ASP A 258 -12.36 11.75 -0.07
CA ASP A 258 -13.73 11.75 0.44
C ASP A 258 -14.61 12.67 -0.44
N GLY A 259 -15.76 12.15 -0.86
CA GLY A 259 -16.68 12.84 -1.76
C GLY A 259 -16.41 12.64 -3.26
N ASP A 260 -15.32 11.98 -3.66
CA ASP A 260 -15.14 11.58 -5.05
C ASP A 260 -16.20 10.55 -5.47
N ASP A 261 -16.80 10.74 -6.64
CA ASP A 261 -17.64 9.72 -7.25
C ASP A 261 -16.76 8.58 -7.79
N TRP A 262 -16.72 7.47 -7.04
CA TRP A 262 -15.92 6.29 -7.32
C TRP A 262 -16.27 5.59 -8.65
N THR A 263 -17.38 5.95 -9.28
CA THR A 263 -17.82 5.38 -10.56
C THR A 263 -17.18 6.06 -11.77
N THR A 264 -16.53 7.19 -11.57
CA THR A 264 -15.97 8.02 -12.64
C THR A 264 -14.55 7.59 -13.03
N GLU A 265 -14.20 7.83 -14.29
CA GLU A 265 -12.83 7.60 -14.77
C GLU A 265 -11.81 8.51 -14.05
N ALA A 266 -12.21 9.71 -13.65
CA ALA A 266 -11.35 10.63 -12.90
C ALA A 266 -10.91 10.02 -11.55
N ALA A 267 -11.83 9.40 -10.81
CA ALA A 267 -11.53 8.67 -9.59
C ALA A 267 -10.62 7.46 -9.85
N HIS A 268 -10.88 6.72 -10.94
CA HIS A 268 -10.04 5.57 -11.32
C HIS A 268 -8.61 5.99 -11.64
N ARG A 269 -8.40 7.10 -12.36
CA ARG A 269 -7.08 7.66 -12.67
C ARG A 269 -6.37 8.18 -11.41
N LYS A 270 -7.11 8.86 -10.52
CA LYS A 270 -6.59 9.41 -9.26
C LYS A 270 -6.00 8.31 -8.37
N ALA A 271 -6.67 7.19 -8.23
CA ALA A 271 -6.22 6.08 -7.41
C ALA A 271 -5.13 5.22 -8.07
N ASN A 272 -5.02 5.19 -9.40
CA ASN A 272 -4.17 4.25 -10.11
C ASN A 272 -3.09 4.95 -10.94
N PRO A 273 -1.86 5.09 -10.42
CA PRO A 273 -0.78 5.75 -11.16
C PRO A 273 -0.37 5.02 -12.45
N ASN A 274 -0.70 3.73 -12.59
CA ASN A 274 -0.48 2.95 -13.82
C ASN A 274 -1.72 2.87 -14.72
N TYR A 275 -2.71 3.77 -14.56
CA TYR A 275 -3.91 3.76 -15.39
C TYR A 275 -3.59 3.92 -16.88
N GLY A 276 -4.11 3.02 -17.71
CA GLY A 276 -3.81 2.97 -19.16
C GLY A 276 -2.54 2.19 -19.51
N ILE A 277 -1.72 1.81 -18.51
CA ILE A 277 -0.48 1.04 -18.70
C ILE A 277 -0.68 -0.39 -18.20
N SER A 278 -0.52 -0.67 -16.90
CA SER A 278 -0.80 -1.99 -16.33
C SER A 278 -2.21 -2.11 -15.75
N VAL A 279 -2.86 -1.01 -15.43
CA VAL A 279 -4.28 -0.94 -15.09
C VAL A 279 -5.07 -0.65 -16.35
N ILE A 280 -5.72 -1.69 -16.88
CA ILE A 280 -6.44 -1.62 -18.18
C ILE A 280 -7.78 -0.90 -17.99
N PRO A 281 -8.03 0.24 -18.68
CA PRO A 281 -9.25 1.03 -18.51
C PRO A 281 -10.54 0.22 -18.71
N LYS A 282 -10.59 -0.65 -19.73
CA LYS A 282 -11.76 -1.49 -20.01
C LYS A 282 -12.05 -2.50 -18.87
N ASP A 283 -11.00 -3.04 -18.23
CA ASP A 283 -11.14 -3.97 -17.12
C ASP A 283 -11.71 -3.26 -15.88
N ILE A 284 -11.13 -2.11 -15.51
CA ILE A 284 -11.60 -1.36 -14.34
C ILE A 284 -13.03 -0.84 -14.53
N GLN A 285 -13.40 -0.39 -15.73
CA GLN A 285 -14.77 0.03 -16.04
C GLN A 285 -15.77 -1.13 -15.96
N THR A 286 -15.38 -2.32 -16.40
CA THR A 286 -16.22 -3.52 -16.30
C THR A 286 -16.47 -3.91 -14.85
N LEU A 287 -15.42 -3.93 -14.03
CA LEU A 287 -15.51 -4.21 -12.60
C LEU A 287 -16.32 -3.13 -11.86
N CYS A 288 -16.19 -1.86 -12.26
CA CYS A 288 -16.98 -0.77 -11.70
C CYS A 288 -18.49 -0.99 -11.95
N ARG A 289 -18.89 -1.35 -13.16
CA ARG A 289 -20.32 -1.66 -13.47
C ARG A 289 -20.83 -2.84 -12.63
N GLN A 290 -20.03 -3.88 -12.45
CA GLN A 290 -20.38 -5.01 -11.59
C GLN A 290 -20.52 -4.58 -10.12
N ALA A 291 -19.65 -3.68 -9.65
CA ALA A 291 -19.67 -3.13 -8.31
C ALA A 291 -20.91 -2.28 -8.03
N GLN A 292 -21.43 -1.56 -9.04
CA GLN A 292 -22.69 -0.82 -8.93
C GLN A 292 -23.90 -1.74 -8.75
N ALA A 293 -23.84 -2.97 -9.28
CA ALA A 293 -24.94 -3.93 -9.23
C ALA A 293 -24.95 -4.81 -7.96
N SER A 294 -23.84 -4.90 -7.22
CA SER A 294 -23.68 -5.83 -6.08
C SER A 294 -22.86 -5.21 -4.96
N ALA A 295 -23.43 -5.21 -3.75
CA ALA A 295 -22.76 -4.69 -2.56
C ALA A 295 -21.41 -5.39 -2.25
N GLN A 296 -21.35 -6.71 -2.40
CA GLN A 296 -20.10 -7.47 -2.21
C GLN A 296 -19.05 -7.08 -3.26
N SER A 297 -19.47 -6.94 -4.53
CA SER A 297 -18.58 -6.51 -5.60
C SER A 297 -18.10 -5.07 -5.39
N GLN A 298 -18.94 -4.20 -4.82
CA GLN A 298 -18.59 -2.81 -4.50
C GLN A 298 -17.45 -2.74 -3.49
N ASN A 299 -17.54 -3.42 -2.34
CA ASN A 299 -16.47 -3.42 -1.34
C ASN A 299 -15.15 -3.95 -1.92
N ASN A 300 -15.22 -5.04 -2.69
CA ASN A 300 -14.04 -5.58 -3.35
C ASN A 300 -13.44 -4.60 -4.37
N PHE A 301 -14.27 -3.92 -5.17
CA PHE A 301 -13.83 -2.91 -6.12
C PHE A 301 -13.17 -1.73 -5.43
N LEU A 302 -13.83 -1.14 -4.43
CA LEU A 302 -13.33 -0.02 -3.63
C LEU A 302 -11.97 -0.36 -3.01
N THR A 303 -11.86 -1.53 -2.38
CA THR A 303 -10.62 -1.93 -1.70
C THR A 303 -9.50 -2.27 -2.68
N LYS A 304 -9.77 -3.09 -3.70
CA LYS A 304 -8.72 -3.65 -4.57
C LYS A 304 -8.36 -2.76 -5.76
N ARG A 305 -9.30 -1.90 -6.22
CA ARG A 305 -9.11 -1.07 -7.42
C ARG A 305 -9.00 0.42 -7.12
N LEU A 306 -9.54 0.89 -5.99
CA LEU A 306 -9.46 2.29 -5.60
C LEU A 306 -8.73 2.50 -4.26
N ASN A 307 -8.31 1.41 -3.61
CA ASN A 307 -7.51 1.46 -2.39
C ASN A 307 -8.22 2.16 -1.21
N VAL A 308 -9.53 1.97 -1.15
CA VAL A 308 -10.37 2.49 -0.08
C VAL A 308 -10.55 1.43 1.00
N TRP A 309 -10.24 1.76 2.26
CA TRP A 309 -10.49 0.90 3.38
C TRP A 309 -11.98 0.86 3.70
N VAL A 310 -12.56 -0.33 3.69
CA VAL A 310 -13.96 -0.57 4.06
C VAL A 310 -14.03 -1.41 5.34
N SER A 311 -15.10 -1.25 6.11
CA SER A 311 -15.22 -1.86 7.44
C SER A 311 -15.66 -3.33 7.44
N ALA A 312 -16.07 -3.88 6.30
CA ALA A 312 -16.53 -5.26 6.19
C ALA A 312 -16.11 -5.91 4.87
N ASP A 313 -15.65 -7.15 4.96
CA ASP A 313 -15.33 -7.99 3.80
C ASP A 313 -16.62 -8.36 3.03
N THR A 314 -17.70 -8.64 3.75
CA THR A 314 -19.03 -8.88 3.20
C THR A 314 -19.94 -7.69 3.47
N ALA A 315 -20.35 -6.98 2.43
CA ALA A 315 -21.34 -5.92 2.54
C ALA A 315 -22.77 -6.53 2.58
N PHE A 316 -23.55 -6.15 3.57
CA PHE A 316 -24.97 -6.53 3.64
C PHE A 316 -25.81 -5.67 2.68
N PHE A 317 -25.53 -4.37 2.61
CA PHE A 317 -26.19 -3.43 1.70
C PHE A 317 -25.26 -2.90 0.60
N ASN A 318 -25.83 -2.63 -0.57
CA ASN A 318 -25.17 -1.79 -1.57
C ASN A 318 -25.25 -0.33 -1.11
N MET A 319 -24.15 0.21 -0.60
CA MET A 319 -24.10 1.57 -0.05
C MET A 319 -24.43 2.66 -1.06
N HIS A 320 -24.10 2.47 -2.35
CA HIS A 320 -24.50 3.42 -3.39
C HIS A 320 -26.04 3.48 -3.55
N SER A 321 -26.71 2.34 -3.50
CA SER A 321 -28.17 2.28 -3.52
C SER A 321 -28.77 2.81 -2.21
N TRP A 322 -28.12 2.52 -1.09
CA TRP A 322 -28.52 3.01 0.24
C TRP A 322 -28.46 4.55 0.32
N ASP A 323 -27.35 5.14 -0.11
CA ASP A 323 -27.16 6.61 -0.11
C ASP A 323 -28.17 7.34 -0.99
N ARG A 324 -28.66 6.69 -2.06
CA ARG A 324 -29.72 7.23 -2.91
C ARG A 324 -31.10 7.23 -2.23
N CYS A 325 -31.27 6.43 -1.19
CA CYS A 325 -32.50 6.42 -0.37
C CYS A 325 -32.52 7.54 0.66
N ARG A 326 -31.43 8.32 0.79
CA ARG A 326 -31.36 9.44 1.73
C ARG A 326 -32.35 10.53 1.34
N SER A 327 -33.15 10.95 2.31
CA SER A 327 -34.13 12.02 2.13
C SER A 327 -34.16 12.92 3.36
N GLU A 328 -34.43 14.20 3.17
CA GLU A 328 -34.60 15.17 4.26
C GLU A 328 -36.07 15.16 4.72
N ILE A 329 -36.44 14.15 5.48
CA ILE A 329 -37.78 13.99 6.06
C ILE A 329 -37.67 14.01 7.57
N THR A 330 -38.74 14.50 8.23
CA THR A 330 -38.86 14.51 9.67
C THR A 330 -40.01 13.62 10.11
N LEU A 331 -39.94 13.12 11.34
CA LEU A 331 -40.91 12.19 11.89
C LEU A 331 -42.33 12.80 11.94
N ASP A 332 -42.44 14.11 12.19
CA ASP A 332 -43.70 14.86 12.27
C ASP A 332 -44.53 14.77 10.99
N GLN A 333 -43.91 14.53 9.86
CA GLN A 333 -44.59 14.37 8.55
C GLN A 333 -45.40 13.07 8.45
N PHE A 334 -45.24 12.17 9.44
CA PHE A 334 -45.87 10.84 9.50
C PHE A 334 -46.92 10.72 10.62
N ASP A 335 -47.33 11.85 11.22
CA ASP A 335 -48.38 11.86 12.22
C ASP A 335 -49.67 11.28 11.64
N GLY A 336 -50.23 10.29 12.34
CA GLY A 336 -51.45 9.57 11.90
C GLY A 336 -51.20 8.45 10.86
N CYS A 337 -49.96 8.23 10.43
CA CYS A 337 -49.62 7.09 9.57
C CYS A 337 -49.41 5.81 10.37
N GLU A 338 -49.68 4.67 9.73
CA GLU A 338 -49.33 3.35 10.29
C GLU A 338 -47.83 3.22 10.44
N CYS A 339 -47.40 2.79 11.65
CA CYS A 339 -45.98 2.65 11.99
C CYS A 339 -45.67 1.22 12.42
N TYR A 340 -44.67 0.61 11.82
CA TYR A 340 -44.04 -0.62 12.26
C TYR A 340 -42.84 -0.31 13.13
N ILE A 341 -42.74 -0.90 14.31
CA ILE A 341 -41.65 -0.64 15.27
C ILE A 341 -40.82 -1.89 15.42
N GLY A 342 -39.52 -1.76 15.14
CA GLY A 342 -38.50 -2.75 15.45
C GLY A 342 -37.66 -2.31 16.66
N LEU A 343 -37.38 -3.23 17.58
CA LEU A 343 -36.51 -3.01 18.72
C LEU A 343 -35.47 -4.11 18.79
N ASP A 344 -34.23 -3.72 18.84
CA ASP A 344 -33.08 -4.59 19.15
C ASP A 344 -32.48 -4.12 20.47
N LEU A 345 -32.57 -4.97 21.50
CA LEU A 345 -32.21 -4.62 22.87
C LEU A 345 -30.91 -5.31 23.28
N ALA A 346 -29.91 -4.51 23.60
CA ALA A 346 -28.65 -5.00 24.12
C ALA A 346 -28.65 -5.15 25.63
N SER A 347 -27.95 -6.16 26.14
CA SER A 347 -27.90 -6.46 27.58
C SER A 347 -26.65 -5.96 28.30
N LYS A 348 -25.57 -5.58 27.59
CA LYS A 348 -24.30 -5.10 28.19
C LYS A 348 -23.52 -4.13 27.28
N ASN A 349 -22.68 -4.62 26.39
CA ASN A 349 -21.70 -3.82 25.64
C ASN A 349 -22.04 -3.73 24.14
N ASP A 350 -23.31 -3.91 23.80
CA ASP A 350 -23.81 -3.87 22.44
C ASP A 350 -24.72 -2.68 22.22
N LEU A 351 -24.95 -2.32 20.97
CA LEU A 351 -25.85 -1.23 20.59
C LEU A 351 -27.31 -1.69 20.78
N ALA A 352 -28.13 -0.85 21.44
CA ALA A 352 -29.58 -1.00 21.35
C ALA A 352 -30.08 -0.13 20.18
N ALA A 353 -31.01 -0.67 19.38
CA ALA A 353 -31.57 0.05 18.24
C ALA A 353 -33.10 0.11 18.32
N LYS A 354 -33.64 1.25 17.91
CA LYS A 354 -35.08 1.47 17.70
C LYS A 354 -35.31 1.89 16.26
N GLU A 355 -36.14 1.15 15.56
CA GLU A 355 -36.50 1.37 14.18
C GLU A 355 -37.98 1.74 14.07
N LEU A 356 -38.28 2.75 13.27
CA LEU A 356 -39.65 3.12 12.90
C LEU A 356 -39.77 3.05 11.38
N LEU A 357 -40.70 2.27 10.88
CA LEU A 357 -40.95 2.07 9.47
C LEU A 357 -42.37 2.50 9.13
N PHE A 358 -42.51 3.43 8.21
CA PHE A 358 -43.78 3.94 7.74
C PHE A 358 -43.99 3.60 6.26
N ARG A 359 -45.23 3.43 5.86
CA ARG A 359 -45.61 3.31 4.47
C ARG A 359 -46.57 4.44 4.10
N ARG A 360 -46.20 5.22 3.07
CA ARG A 360 -47.02 6.31 2.54
C ARG A 360 -46.82 6.40 1.02
N ASP A 361 -47.93 6.55 0.29
CA ASP A 361 -47.95 6.70 -1.17
C ASP A 361 -47.23 5.60 -1.93
N GLY A 362 -47.19 4.39 -1.41
CA GLY A 362 -46.54 3.21 -2.01
C GLY A 362 -45.03 3.10 -1.71
N GLU A 363 -44.47 4.05 -1.03
CA GLU A 363 -43.06 4.10 -0.62
C GLU A 363 -42.88 3.79 0.86
N TRP A 364 -41.66 3.34 1.21
CA TRP A 364 -41.28 3.04 2.58
C TRP A 364 -40.34 4.11 3.11
N TYR A 365 -40.58 4.57 4.33
CA TYR A 365 -39.79 5.57 5.05
C TYR A 365 -39.31 4.98 6.37
N TRP A 366 -38.02 5.10 6.61
CA TRP A 366 -37.36 4.47 7.73
C TRP A 366 -36.60 5.50 8.58
N PHE A 367 -36.83 5.43 9.91
CA PHE A 367 -36.15 6.23 10.91
C PHE A 367 -35.46 5.31 11.90
N ASN A 368 -34.19 5.53 12.11
CA ASN A 368 -33.36 4.75 13.03
C ASN A 368 -32.90 5.61 14.20
N ARG A 369 -32.83 5.02 15.37
CA ARG A 369 -32.18 5.59 16.54
C ARG A 369 -31.42 4.51 17.30
N CYS A 370 -30.07 4.66 17.34
CA CYS A 370 -29.16 3.81 18.09
C CYS A 370 -28.83 4.45 19.44
N TYR A 371 -28.70 3.59 20.45
CA TYR A 371 -28.29 3.98 21.79
C TYR A 371 -27.04 3.22 22.16
N LEU A 372 -26.04 3.94 22.66
CA LEU A 372 -24.83 3.37 23.24
C LEU A 372 -25.10 2.98 24.70
N PRO A 373 -24.48 1.90 25.22
CA PRO A 373 -24.54 1.53 26.62
C PRO A 373 -23.91 2.57 27.53
#